data_c01d419bf3ecdeeac49f5e229187b7b2
#
_entry.id   c01d419bf3ecdeeac49f5e229187b7b2
#
_cell.length_a   1.000
_cell.length_b   1.000
_cell.length_c   1.000
_cell.angle_alpha   90.00
_cell.angle_beta   90.00
_cell.angle_gamma   90.00
#
_symmetry.space_group_name_H-M   'P 1'
#
loop_
_entity.id
_entity.type
_entity.pdbx_description
1 polymer ?
#
loop_
_entity_poly.entity_id
_entity_poly.type
_entity_poly.pdbx_seq_one_letter_code
_entity_poly.pdbx_strand_id
1 'polypeptide(L)'
;LYKKAAEMGYPQGQCNLGALYYAGVGVEQDYEKAAHYFTLAAEQQLPRAQYFLGLCYEFGNGVEEDVKKAALLYEESARGRSPDGICALGVLHIQGKGVPEDEAKAAELFRQAGELGLSRGWVLLGRCYDDGLGVEEDAHEAAQCFYKAAQAGSVDGMYRLGRCYVYGHGVSRNDEEAFKCFTRAAEAGHDRAMCSLGLCYEGGQGTPVDLPKAAELYRQAAELGNPEAQCNLGVLYRYGRGVPEDKAKAAELFRQAAEQEFPRAQFFLGLHYEMGSGVEMDAARAVKLYAKAAEQDYPDGIRALGVCYENGIGVPVSLSRAIELYQQAADLGDTDAAYFLGNLYFSGKKVPHDYDQALAMYEKAAADGHPGAQCQAGYCYKRGLGCKKDVDKAFSYYRQSTEGGDETAAYNLGCFYEHGVGCTEDPAKAAELYARAGSLGLPMGWKNLG
;
A
#
# COMPACT_ATOMS: atom_id res chain seq x y z
N LEU A 1 9.89 -8.22 46.41
CA LEU A 1 10.93 -7.19 46.62
C LEU A 1 10.32 -5.79 46.46
N TYR A 2 9.68 -5.47 45.31
CA TYR A 2 9.12 -4.13 45.05
C TYR A 2 8.04 -3.73 46.08
N LYS A 3 7.16 -4.66 46.53
CA LYS A 3 6.18 -4.38 47.56
C LYS A 3 6.82 -3.88 48.85
N LYS A 4 7.86 -4.56 49.34
CA LYS A 4 8.58 -4.13 50.53
C LYS A 4 9.23 -2.77 50.36
N ALA A 5 9.87 -2.51 49.19
CA ALA A 5 10.46 -1.22 48.89
C ALA A 5 9.42 -0.09 48.81
N ALA A 6 8.25 -0.38 48.24
CA ALA A 6 7.15 0.58 48.18
C ALA A 6 6.58 0.89 49.57
N GLU A 7 6.39 -0.13 50.43
CA GLU A 7 5.96 0.02 51.85
C GLU A 7 6.99 0.81 52.68
N MET A 8 8.26 0.75 52.34
CA MET A 8 9.34 1.55 52.94
C MET A 8 9.43 2.98 52.38
N GLY A 9 8.55 3.34 51.46
CA GLY A 9 8.49 4.68 50.86
C GLY A 9 9.48 4.96 49.75
N TYR A 10 10.24 3.98 49.24
CA TYR A 10 11.21 4.22 48.15
C TYR A 10 10.48 4.49 46.81
N PRO A 11 10.73 5.65 46.16
CA PRO A 11 9.99 6.05 44.95
C PRO A 11 10.18 5.06 43.78
N GLN A 12 11.36 4.48 43.60
CA GLN A 12 11.59 3.44 42.57
C GLN A 12 10.79 2.18 42.85
N GLY A 13 10.67 1.81 44.13
CA GLY A 13 9.86 0.65 44.56
C GLY A 13 8.38 0.88 44.30
N GLN A 14 7.89 2.06 44.65
CA GLN A 14 6.50 2.48 44.37
C GLN A 14 6.21 2.51 42.86
N CYS A 15 7.06 3.18 42.07
CA CYS A 15 6.91 3.25 40.62
C CYS A 15 6.92 1.86 39.96
N ASN A 16 7.83 0.96 40.36
CA ASN A 16 7.89 -0.39 39.81
C ASN A 16 6.66 -1.23 40.23
N LEU A 17 6.20 -1.10 41.46
CA LEU A 17 4.98 -1.79 41.92
C LEU A 17 3.73 -1.25 41.18
N GLY A 18 3.65 0.05 40.99
CA GLY A 18 2.61 0.68 40.16
C GLY A 18 2.61 0.13 38.73
N ALA A 19 3.79 -0.02 38.13
CA ALA A 19 3.92 -0.58 36.78
C ALA A 19 3.47 -2.07 36.71
N LEU A 20 3.71 -2.85 37.75
CA LEU A 20 3.21 -4.24 37.83
C LEU A 20 1.67 -4.27 37.92
N TYR A 21 1.05 -3.42 38.72
CA TYR A 21 -0.42 -3.31 38.77
C TYR A 21 -1.00 -2.77 37.46
N TYR A 22 -0.33 -1.82 36.83
CA TYR A 22 -0.76 -1.26 35.54
C TYR A 22 -0.78 -2.31 34.42
N ALA A 23 0.25 -3.16 34.38
CA ALA A 23 0.41 -4.20 33.34
C ALA A 23 -0.21 -5.56 33.71
N GLY A 24 -0.59 -5.79 34.96
CA GLY A 24 -1.07 -7.09 35.44
C GLY A 24 0.00 -8.18 35.46
N VAL A 25 1.28 -7.82 35.63
CA VAL A 25 2.39 -8.77 35.58
C VAL A 25 2.72 -9.28 36.98
N GLY A 26 2.44 -10.55 37.21
CA GLY A 26 2.65 -11.20 38.52
C GLY A 26 1.68 -10.77 39.62
N VAL A 27 0.74 -9.90 39.30
CA VAL A 27 -0.38 -9.45 40.11
C VAL A 27 -1.60 -9.24 39.20
N GLU A 28 -2.79 -9.28 39.77
CA GLU A 28 -4.00 -8.87 39.04
C GLU A 28 -3.90 -7.40 38.62
N GLN A 29 -4.31 -7.09 37.40
CA GLN A 29 -4.30 -5.73 36.89
C GLN A 29 -5.24 -4.84 37.73
N ASP A 30 -4.71 -3.71 38.18
CA ASP A 30 -5.46 -2.77 39.05
C ASP A 30 -4.94 -1.35 38.79
N TYR A 31 -5.69 -0.63 37.97
CA TYR A 31 -5.30 0.73 37.57
C TYR A 31 -5.42 1.74 38.74
N GLU A 32 -6.34 1.54 39.68
CA GLU A 32 -6.47 2.42 40.86
C GLU A 32 -5.23 2.30 41.77
N LYS A 33 -4.78 1.05 42.03
CA LYS A 33 -3.54 0.84 42.77
C LYS A 33 -2.31 1.33 42.01
N ALA A 34 -2.30 1.13 40.68
CA ALA A 34 -1.20 1.65 39.83
C ALA A 34 -1.11 3.17 39.95
N ALA A 35 -2.22 3.89 39.76
CA ALA A 35 -2.26 5.35 39.88
C ALA A 35 -1.88 5.83 41.29
N HIS A 36 -2.33 5.14 42.35
CA HIS A 36 -1.93 5.45 43.71
C HIS A 36 -0.42 5.35 43.92
N TYR A 37 0.22 4.24 43.50
CA TYR A 37 1.66 4.09 43.65
C TYR A 37 2.46 5.05 42.77
N PHE A 38 1.96 5.36 41.57
CA PHE A 38 2.59 6.39 40.73
C PHE A 38 2.48 7.78 41.36
N THR A 39 1.36 8.09 42.01
CA THR A 39 1.19 9.37 42.74
C THR A 39 2.21 9.47 43.86
N LEU A 40 2.34 8.46 44.71
CA LEU A 40 3.30 8.47 45.82
C LEU A 40 4.77 8.65 45.31
N ALA A 41 5.11 8.07 44.20
CA ALA A 41 6.46 8.21 43.62
C ALA A 41 6.64 9.55 42.87
N ALA A 42 5.59 10.09 42.22
CA ALA A 42 5.61 11.37 41.54
C ALA A 42 5.71 12.54 42.52
N GLU A 43 5.07 12.49 43.69
CA GLU A 43 5.22 13.45 44.76
C GLU A 43 6.67 13.53 45.27
N GLN A 44 7.43 12.45 45.15
CA GLN A 44 8.87 12.41 45.42
C GLN A 44 9.72 12.81 44.21
N GLN A 45 9.10 13.45 43.20
CA GLN A 45 9.74 13.97 42.01
C GLN A 45 10.49 12.93 41.17
N LEU A 46 10.05 11.66 41.17
CA LEU A 46 10.60 10.64 40.28
C LEU A 46 10.08 10.86 38.85
N PRO A 47 10.92 11.24 37.87
CA PRO A 47 10.45 11.59 36.53
C PRO A 47 9.71 10.48 35.81
N ARG A 48 10.14 9.21 36.02
CA ARG A 48 9.48 8.06 35.44
C ARG A 48 8.07 7.85 36.04
N ALA A 49 7.88 8.13 37.32
CA ALA A 49 6.55 8.01 37.94
C ALA A 49 5.60 9.14 37.48
N GLN A 50 6.12 10.35 37.29
CA GLN A 50 5.37 11.47 36.70
C GLN A 50 4.89 11.12 35.29
N TYR A 51 5.72 10.48 34.46
CA TYR A 51 5.31 9.98 33.17
C TYR A 51 4.17 8.94 33.26
N PHE A 52 4.31 7.90 34.10
CA PHE A 52 3.27 6.89 34.26
C PHE A 52 1.96 7.44 34.84
N LEU A 53 2.06 8.37 35.79
CA LEU A 53 0.87 9.05 36.33
C LEU A 53 0.22 9.93 35.24
N GLY A 54 1.02 10.58 34.39
CA GLY A 54 0.55 11.28 33.21
C GLY A 54 -0.26 10.38 32.29
N LEU A 55 0.23 9.17 31.99
CA LEU A 55 -0.52 8.17 31.23
C LEU A 55 -1.85 7.80 31.90
N CYS A 56 -1.86 7.65 33.24
CA CYS A 56 -3.12 7.39 33.96
C CYS A 56 -4.15 8.49 33.72
N TYR A 57 -3.76 9.74 33.79
CA TYR A 57 -4.66 10.89 33.55
C TYR A 57 -5.00 11.06 32.05
N GLU A 58 -4.10 10.76 31.14
CA GLU A 58 -4.35 10.87 29.69
C GLU A 58 -5.45 9.91 29.22
N PHE A 59 -5.48 8.69 29.80
CA PHE A 59 -6.40 7.61 29.40
C PHE A 59 -7.48 7.27 30.41
N GLY A 60 -7.57 7.96 31.54
CA GLY A 60 -8.55 7.67 32.59
C GLY A 60 -8.30 6.35 33.33
N ASN A 61 -7.06 5.85 33.36
CA ASN A 61 -6.71 4.56 33.95
C ASN A 61 -6.52 4.68 35.49
N GLY A 62 -7.56 4.30 36.24
CA GLY A 62 -7.55 4.35 37.69
C GLY A 62 -7.72 5.74 38.29
N VAL A 63 -7.92 6.75 37.47
CA VAL A 63 -8.25 8.15 37.80
C VAL A 63 -9.21 8.69 36.73
N GLU A 64 -9.91 9.76 37.03
CA GLU A 64 -10.70 10.48 36.02
C GLU A 64 -9.76 11.08 34.96
N GLU A 65 -10.16 10.98 33.69
CA GLU A 65 -9.39 11.52 32.56
C GLU A 65 -9.20 13.03 32.70
N ASP A 66 -7.95 13.48 32.69
CA ASP A 66 -7.57 14.89 32.72
C ASP A 66 -6.29 15.13 31.91
N VAL A 67 -6.48 15.40 30.62
CA VAL A 67 -5.35 15.60 29.70
C VAL A 67 -4.49 16.83 30.06
N LYS A 68 -5.07 17.86 30.68
CA LYS A 68 -4.28 19.02 31.15
C LYS A 68 -3.34 18.63 32.28
N LYS A 69 -3.85 17.81 33.21
CA LYS A 69 -3.02 17.30 34.31
C LYS A 69 -1.96 16.31 33.79
N ALA A 70 -2.29 15.51 32.79
CA ALA A 70 -1.32 14.65 32.10
C ALA A 70 -0.20 15.49 31.49
N ALA A 71 -0.52 16.57 30.78
CA ALA A 71 0.46 17.48 30.19
C ALA A 71 1.40 18.10 31.23
N LEU A 72 0.89 18.57 32.36
CA LEU A 72 1.72 19.10 33.46
C LEU A 72 2.67 18.04 34.01
N LEU A 73 2.20 16.81 34.19
CA LEU A 73 3.03 15.69 34.65
C LEU A 73 4.12 15.31 33.62
N TYR A 74 3.81 15.35 32.34
CA TYR A 74 4.81 15.14 31.29
C TYR A 74 5.83 16.29 31.25
N GLU A 75 5.42 17.54 31.47
CA GLU A 75 6.36 18.67 31.60
C GLU A 75 7.31 18.49 32.80
N GLU A 76 6.78 18.05 33.94
CA GLU A 76 7.61 17.76 35.11
C GLU A 76 8.59 16.62 34.84
N SER A 77 8.08 15.54 34.25
CA SER A 77 8.88 14.39 33.83
C SER A 77 9.98 14.80 32.84
N ALA A 78 9.66 15.68 31.88
CA ALA A 78 10.60 16.21 30.90
C ALA A 78 11.69 17.09 31.55
N ARG A 79 11.32 17.93 32.52
CA ARG A 79 12.29 18.68 33.34
C ARG A 79 13.26 17.78 34.08
N GLY A 80 12.79 16.61 34.53
CA GLY A 80 13.58 15.53 35.09
C GLY A 80 14.36 14.71 34.06
N ARG A 81 14.39 15.12 32.79
CA ARG A 81 15.07 14.45 31.67
C ARG A 81 14.63 13.00 31.42
N SER A 82 13.37 12.67 31.72
CA SER A 82 12.80 11.40 31.32
C SER A 82 12.50 11.38 29.82
N PRO A 83 13.16 10.52 29.03
CA PRO A 83 12.93 10.51 27.59
C PRO A 83 11.50 10.13 27.22
N ASP A 84 10.85 9.26 28.03
CA ASP A 84 9.44 8.90 27.82
C ASP A 84 8.51 10.10 28.05
N GLY A 85 8.72 10.89 29.13
CA GLY A 85 7.95 12.08 29.42
C GLY A 85 8.14 13.18 28.37
N ILE A 86 9.38 13.38 27.90
CA ILE A 86 9.70 14.29 26.80
C ILE A 86 8.95 13.89 25.54
N CYS A 87 9.01 12.59 25.18
CA CYS A 87 8.35 12.07 23.99
C CYS A 87 6.81 12.19 24.09
N ALA A 88 6.21 11.88 25.25
CA ALA A 88 4.78 12.01 25.48
C ALA A 88 4.33 13.48 25.37
N LEU A 89 5.07 14.42 25.94
CA LEU A 89 4.79 15.85 25.80
C LEU A 89 4.81 16.30 24.33
N GLY A 90 5.79 15.82 23.54
CA GLY A 90 5.84 16.08 22.11
C GLY A 90 4.60 15.58 21.37
N VAL A 91 4.10 14.41 21.72
CA VAL A 91 2.85 13.86 21.14
C VAL A 91 1.64 14.75 21.47
N LEU A 92 1.55 15.25 22.70
CA LEU A 92 0.46 16.17 23.07
C LEU A 92 0.54 17.50 22.31
N HIS A 93 1.74 18.01 22.03
CA HIS A 93 1.91 19.22 21.20
C HIS A 93 1.50 19.01 19.74
N ILE A 94 1.74 17.81 19.14
CA ILE A 94 1.22 17.49 17.80
C ILE A 94 -0.31 17.46 17.79
N GLN A 95 -0.93 17.00 18.87
CA GLN A 95 -2.39 16.81 18.95
C GLN A 95 -3.16 18.03 19.45
N GLY A 96 -2.46 19.05 20.02
CA GLY A 96 -3.11 20.17 20.70
C GLY A 96 -3.92 19.76 21.92
N LYS A 97 -3.58 18.63 22.57
CA LYS A 97 -4.32 18.09 23.71
C LYS A 97 -3.69 18.48 25.05
N GLY A 98 -4.45 19.21 25.87
CA GLY A 98 -3.98 19.67 27.17
C GLY A 98 -2.93 20.78 27.12
N VAL A 99 -2.27 20.96 25.98
CA VAL A 99 -1.34 22.01 25.64
C VAL A 99 -1.69 22.62 24.28
N PRO A 100 -1.29 23.84 23.97
CA PRO A 100 -1.44 24.38 22.62
C PRO A 100 -0.71 23.49 21.59
N GLU A 101 -1.31 23.36 20.41
CA GLU A 101 -0.66 22.72 19.28
C GLU A 101 0.61 23.49 18.91
N ASP A 102 1.73 22.78 18.83
CA ASP A 102 3.05 23.35 18.50
C ASP A 102 3.94 22.23 17.94
N GLU A 103 3.86 22.06 16.63
CA GLU A 103 4.60 21.04 15.91
C GLU A 103 6.13 21.25 16.00
N ALA A 104 6.59 22.51 15.97
CA ALA A 104 8.02 22.81 16.05
C ALA A 104 8.58 22.39 17.41
N LYS A 105 7.84 22.65 18.48
CA LYS A 105 8.20 22.21 19.83
C LYS A 105 8.15 20.69 19.96
N ALA A 106 7.19 20.04 19.31
CA ALA A 106 7.09 18.58 19.30
C ALA A 106 8.32 17.94 18.61
N ALA A 107 8.72 18.42 17.44
CA ALA A 107 9.92 17.95 16.74
C ALA A 107 11.19 18.09 17.59
N GLU A 108 11.35 19.23 18.28
CA GLU A 108 12.48 19.44 19.19
C GLU A 108 12.44 18.47 20.38
N LEU A 109 11.28 18.23 20.98
CA LEU A 109 11.09 17.26 22.05
C LEU A 109 11.42 15.83 21.60
N PHE A 110 11.00 15.43 20.38
CA PHE A 110 11.33 14.12 19.84
C PHE A 110 12.84 13.98 19.61
N ARG A 111 13.53 15.02 19.16
CA ARG A 111 14.98 15.06 19.04
C ARG A 111 15.64 14.84 20.40
N GLN A 112 15.24 15.58 21.42
CA GLN A 112 15.77 15.45 22.78
C GLN A 112 15.53 14.04 23.35
N ALA A 113 14.35 13.46 23.15
CA ALA A 113 14.06 12.11 23.58
C ALA A 113 14.96 11.07 22.90
N GLY A 114 15.19 11.24 21.59
CA GLY A 114 16.10 10.39 20.80
C GLY A 114 17.55 10.49 21.27
N GLU A 115 18.04 11.69 21.54
CA GLU A 115 19.39 11.93 22.07
C GLU A 115 19.60 11.36 23.47
N LEU A 116 18.53 11.27 24.26
CA LEU A 116 18.54 10.59 25.55
C LEU A 116 18.40 9.05 25.46
N GLY A 117 18.41 8.51 24.23
CA GLY A 117 18.42 7.07 23.96
C GLY A 117 17.05 6.43 23.75
N LEU A 118 15.97 7.19 23.70
CA LEU A 118 14.64 6.66 23.36
C LEU A 118 14.50 6.54 21.84
N SER A 119 14.62 5.33 21.31
CA SER A 119 14.54 5.06 19.87
C SER A 119 13.23 5.55 19.23
N ARG A 120 12.12 5.54 20.00
CA ARG A 120 10.82 6.09 19.57
C ARG A 120 10.90 7.59 19.25
N GLY A 121 11.73 8.36 19.99
CA GLY A 121 11.97 9.77 19.68
C GLY A 121 12.51 9.99 18.29
N TRP A 122 13.50 9.18 17.87
CA TRP A 122 14.03 9.23 16.51
C TRP A 122 12.98 8.83 15.46
N VAL A 123 12.15 7.82 15.73
CA VAL A 123 11.08 7.43 14.79
C VAL A 123 10.09 8.58 14.59
N LEU A 124 9.65 9.23 15.67
CA LEU A 124 8.69 10.33 15.60
C LEU A 124 9.29 11.57 14.94
N LEU A 125 10.55 11.90 15.22
CA LEU A 125 11.26 12.98 14.53
C LEU A 125 11.42 12.68 13.03
N GLY A 126 11.74 11.45 12.66
CA GLY A 126 11.80 11.05 11.25
C GLY A 126 10.47 11.24 10.53
N ARG A 127 9.36 10.94 11.20
CA ARG A 127 8.03 11.24 10.66
C ARG A 127 7.75 12.73 10.54
N CYS A 128 8.22 13.54 11.50
CA CYS A 128 8.09 14.99 11.37
C CYS A 128 8.80 15.52 10.12
N TYR A 129 9.97 14.99 9.80
CA TYR A 129 10.68 15.33 8.56
C TYR A 129 10.01 14.76 7.30
N ASP A 130 9.41 13.57 7.34
CA ASP A 130 8.67 13.00 6.21
C ASP A 130 7.42 13.82 5.87
N ASP A 131 6.72 14.31 6.91
CA ASP A 131 5.41 14.94 6.77
C ASP A 131 5.50 16.50 6.83
N GLY A 132 6.69 17.09 7.06
CA GLY A 132 6.89 18.53 7.22
C GLY A 132 6.25 19.09 8.50
N LEU A 133 6.10 18.27 9.56
CA LEU A 133 5.42 18.66 10.80
C LEU A 133 6.39 19.39 11.75
N GLY A 134 6.27 20.70 11.81
CA GLY A 134 7.09 21.57 12.68
C GLY A 134 8.56 21.71 12.28
N VAL A 135 8.93 21.07 11.19
CA VAL A 135 10.23 21.17 10.50
C VAL A 135 9.99 21.22 9.00
N GLU A 136 10.96 21.72 8.23
CA GLU A 136 10.89 21.63 6.78
C GLU A 136 10.96 20.14 6.36
N GLU A 137 10.13 19.75 5.37
CA GLU A 137 10.15 18.40 4.82
C GLU A 137 11.54 18.07 4.27
N ASP A 138 12.13 16.99 4.80
CA ASP A 138 13.47 16.55 4.41
C ASP A 138 13.58 15.04 4.51
N ALA A 139 13.44 14.37 3.39
CA ALA A 139 13.54 12.90 3.28
C ALA A 139 14.91 12.36 3.77
N HIS A 140 16.00 13.12 3.57
CA HIS A 140 17.32 12.70 4.01
C HIS A 140 17.42 12.69 5.54
N GLU A 141 16.97 13.77 6.20
CA GLU A 141 16.93 13.83 7.67
C GLU A 141 15.97 12.78 8.24
N ALA A 142 14.82 12.52 7.58
CA ALA A 142 13.91 11.46 7.96
C ALA A 142 14.61 10.09 7.95
N ALA A 143 15.27 9.74 6.84
CA ALA A 143 16.02 8.48 6.72
C ALA A 143 17.15 8.37 7.75
N GLN A 144 17.86 9.47 8.05
CA GLN A 144 18.87 9.49 9.11
C GLN A 144 18.27 9.24 10.50
N CYS A 145 17.10 9.82 10.79
CA CYS A 145 16.38 9.54 12.03
C CYS A 145 15.97 8.07 12.15
N PHE A 146 15.44 7.48 11.08
CA PHE A 146 15.10 6.06 11.06
C PHE A 146 16.35 5.16 11.20
N TYR A 147 17.46 5.56 10.62
CA TYR A 147 18.74 4.87 10.82
C TYR A 147 19.18 4.91 12.29
N LYS A 148 19.14 6.08 12.96
CA LYS A 148 19.45 6.22 14.39
C LYS A 148 18.51 5.37 15.25
N ALA A 149 17.21 5.36 14.92
CA ALA A 149 16.21 4.51 15.58
C ALA A 149 16.53 3.03 15.42
N ALA A 150 16.88 2.59 14.22
CA ALA A 150 17.26 1.20 13.93
C ALA A 150 18.53 0.77 14.65
N GLN A 151 19.53 1.65 14.75
CA GLN A 151 20.76 1.44 15.53
C GLN A 151 20.45 1.32 17.02
N ALA A 152 19.49 2.08 17.54
CA ALA A 152 19.01 1.98 18.91
C ALA A 152 18.05 0.80 19.16
N GLY A 153 17.90 -0.11 18.18
CA GLY A 153 17.12 -1.33 18.30
C GLY A 153 15.61 -1.17 18.03
N SER A 154 15.17 -0.03 17.49
CA SER A 154 13.75 0.15 17.14
C SER A 154 13.35 -0.73 15.96
N VAL A 155 12.40 -1.62 16.18
CA VAL A 155 11.85 -2.50 15.14
C VAL A 155 11.10 -1.67 14.09
N ASP A 156 10.30 -0.67 14.51
CA ASP A 156 9.64 0.27 13.58
C ASP A 156 10.66 1.12 12.82
N GLY A 157 11.76 1.54 13.48
CA GLY A 157 12.87 2.24 12.81
C GLY A 157 13.54 1.38 11.74
N MET A 158 13.77 0.09 12.00
CA MET A 158 14.30 -0.85 11.00
C MET A 158 13.36 -1.00 9.80
N TYR A 159 12.06 -1.17 10.05
CA TYR A 159 11.05 -1.28 9.00
C TYR A 159 10.99 -0.01 8.12
N ARG A 160 10.95 1.18 8.74
CA ARG A 160 10.89 2.46 8.00
C ARG A 160 12.16 2.71 7.19
N LEU A 161 13.33 2.43 7.76
CA LEU A 161 14.60 2.51 7.03
C LEU A 161 14.62 1.55 5.83
N GLY A 162 14.12 0.32 5.99
CA GLY A 162 13.96 -0.62 4.89
C GLY A 162 13.10 -0.05 3.75
N ARG A 163 12.00 0.62 4.09
CA ARG A 163 11.16 1.33 3.10
C ARG A 163 11.91 2.47 2.41
N CYS A 164 12.70 3.26 3.16
CA CYS A 164 13.53 4.29 2.55
C CYS A 164 14.46 3.71 1.48
N TYR A 165 15.08 2.57 1.74
CA TYR A 165 15.94 1.89 0.75
C TYR A 165 15.18 1.34 -0.46
N VAL A 166 13.94 0.82 -0.28
CA VAL A 166 13.12 0.31 -1.40
C VAL A 166 12.77 1.42 -2.37
N TYR A 167 12.34 2.58 -1.84
CA TYR A 167 11.84 3.69 -2.67
C TYR A 167 12.90 4.72 -3.02
N GLY A 168 14.10 4.63 -2.46
CA GLY A 168 15.11 5.67 -2.62
C GLY A 168 14.74 6.99 -1.92
N HIS A 169 13.94 6.91 -0.83
CA HIS A 169 13.46 8.08 -0.11
C HIS A 169 14.50 8.56 0.89
N GLY A 170 15.12 9.70 0.61
CA GLY A 170 16.19 10.28 1.42
C GLY A 170 17.54 9.54 1.39
N VAL A 171 17.58 8.38 0.76
CA VAL A 171 18.77 7.55 0.54
C VAL A 171 18.73 6.96 -0.87
N SER A 172 19.88 6.56 -1.41
CA SER A 172 19.89 5.82 -2.67
C SER A 172 19.16 4.48 -2.53
N ARG A 173 18.34 4.14 -3.51
CA ARG A 173 17.68 2.82 -3.54
C ARG A 173 18.70 1.70 -3.39
N ASN A 174 18.42 0.76 -2.49
CA ASN A 174 19.28 -0.37 -2.22
C ASN A 174 18.46 -1.56 -1.71
N ASP A 175 18.14 -2.48 -2.62
CA ASP A 175 17.28 -3.63 -2.33
C ASP A 175 17.95 -4.60 -1.32
N GLU A 176 19.29 -4.69 -1.28
CA GLU A 176 20.01 -5.54 -0.30
C GLU A 176 19.92 -4.98 1.12
N GLU A 177 20.11 -3.66 1.30
CA GLU A 177 19.96 -3.03 2.61
C GLU A 177 18.51 -3.03 3.08
N ALA A 178 17.54 -2.85 2.17
CA ALA A 178 16.12 -3.01 2.48
C ALA A 178 15.81 -4.42 3.00
N PHE A 179 16.29 -5.45 2.30
CA PHE A 179 16.13 -6.84 2.69
C PHE A 179 16.70 -7.11 4.10
N LYS A 180 17.92 -6.62 4.41
CA LYS A 180 18.52 -6.75 5.75
C LYS A 180 17.68 -6.07 6.83
N CYS A 181 17.17 -4.87 6.55
CA CYS A 181 16.32 -4.13 7.48
C CYS A 181 15.01 -4.86 7.76
N PHE A 182 14.34 -5.36 6.71
CA PHE A 182 13.10 -6.12 6.86
C PHE A 182 13.34 -7.47 7.56
N THR A 183 14.45 -8.16 7.29
CA THR A 183 14.80 -9.40 7.98
C THR A 183 14.90 -9.18 9.48
N ARG A 184 15.69 -8.18 9.92
CA ARG A 184 15.84 -7.87 11.33
C ARG A 184 14.53 -7.48 12.01
N ALA A 185 13.69 -6.69 11.34
CA ALA A 185 12.40 -6.28 11.85
C ALA A 185 11.40 -7.46 11.90
N ALA A 186 11.39 -8.33 10.90
CA ALA A 186 10.56 -9.53 10.84
C ALA A 186 10.93 -10.54 11.94
N GLU A 187 12.23 -10.78 12.17
CA GLU A 187 12.73 -11.63 13.26
C GLU A 187 12.30 -11.12 14.65
N ALA A 188 12.11 -9.79 14.77
CA ALA A 188 11.59 -9.18 15.99
C ALA A 188 10.05 -9.17 16.07
N GLY A 189 9.34 -9.83 15.14
CA GLY A 189 7.89 -10.01 15.17
C GLY A 189 7.08 -8.88 14.51
N HIS A 190 7.69 -8.01 13.71
CA HIS A 190 6.97 -6.91 13.05
C HIS A 190 6.22 -7.42 11.81
N ASP A 191 4.90 -7.42 11.86
CA ASP A 191 4.00 -7.97 10.84
C ASP A 191 4.18 -7.33 9.46
N ARG A 192 4.26 -6.00 9.39
CA ARG A 192 4.49 -5.28 8.12
C ARG A 192 5.87 -5.58 7.53
N ALA A 193 6.89 -5.79 8.39
CA ALA A 193 8.21 -6.16 7.92
C ALA A 193 8.23 -7.60 7.40
N MET A 194 7.49 -8.53 8.02
CA MET A 194 7.29 -9.89 7.49
C MET A 194 6.63 -9.84 6.11
N CYS A 195 5.60 -9.01 5.93
CA CYS A 195 4.96 -8.81 4.64
C CYS A 195 5.94 -8.26 3.60
N SER A 196 6.71 -7.20 3.95
CA SER A 196 7.71 -6.62 3.05
C SER A 196 8.85 -7.57 2.72
N LEU A 197 9.29 -8.39 3.68
CA LEU A 197 10.28 -9.43 3.45
C LEU A 197 9.74 -10.53 2.52
N GLY A 198 8.45 -10.88 2.66
CA GLY A 198 7.75 -11.76 1.74
C GLY A 198 7.76 -11.23 0.30
N LEU A 199 7.49 -9.92 0.11
CA LEU A 199 7.59 -9.26 -1.19
C LEU A 199 9.01 -9.32 -1.77
N CYS A 200 10.04 -9.15 -0.92
CA CYS A 200 11.43 -9.29 -1.36
C CYS A 200 11.71 -10.69 -1.92
N TYR A 201 11.26 -11.75 -1.24
CA TYR A 201 11.40 -13.12 -1.74
C TYR A 201 10.52 -13.42 -2.96
N GLU A 202 9.33 -12.83 -3.06
CA GLU A 202 8.46 -13.00 -4.22
C GLU A 202 9.02 -12.34 -5.48
N GLY A 203 9.59 -11.13 -5.34
CA GLY A 203 10.12 -10.31 -6.44
C GLY A 203 11.61 -10.48 -6.71
N GLY A 204 12.36 -11.18 -5.84
CA GLY A 204 13.81 -11.30 -5.96
C GLY A 204 14.55 -10.00 -5.63
N GLN A 205 14.02 -9.17 -4.73
CA GLN A 205 14.58 -7.87 -4.36
C GLN A 205 15.57 -8.04 -3.20
N GLY A 206 16.86 -7.83 -3.47
CA GLY A 206 17.94 -8.03 -2.49
C GLY A 206 18.19 -9.49 -2.10
N THR A 207 17.48 -10.44 -2.69
CA THR A 207 17.59 -11.88 -2.46
C THR A 207 17.09 -12.64 -3.69
N PRO A 208 17.53 -13.88 -3.96
CA PRO A 208 16.92 -14.72 -4.98
C PRO A 208 15.42 -14.97 -4.71
N VAL A 209 14.63 -15.16 -5.77
CA VAL A 209 13.20 -15.49 -5.66
C VAL A 209 13.02 -16.81 -4.89
N ASP A 210 12.15 -16.78 -3.87
CA ASP A 210 11.77 -17.95 -3.06
C ASP A 210 10.30 -17.85 -2.67
N LEU A 211 9.42 -18.33 -3.54
CA LEU A 211 7.96 -18.26 -3.34
C LEU A 211 7.47 -19.04 -2.11
N PRO A 212 7.98 -20.26 -1.80
CA PRO A 212 7.62 -20.95 -0.56
C PRO A 212 7.94 -20.11 0.69
N LYS A 213 9.08 -19.44 0.71
CA LYS A 213 9.49 -18.60 1.84
C LYS A 213 8.66 -17.32 1.94
N ALA A 214 8.32 -16.72 0.80
CA ALA A 214 7.35 -15.62 0.74
C ALA A 214 6.00 -16.02 1.34
N ALA A 215 5.47 -17.19 0.95
CA ALA A 215 4.21 -17.71 1.47
C ALA A 215 4.24 -17.96 2.99
N GLU A 216 5.37 -18.44 3.52
CA GLU A 216 5.54 -18.64 4.97
C GLU A 216 5.52 -17.31 5.73
N LEU A 217 6.24 -16.30 5.24
CA LEU A 217 6.28 -14.96 5.84
C LEU A 217 4.90 -14.27 5.78
N TYR A 218 4.20 -14.38 4.64
CA TYR A 218 2.84 -13.86 4.54
C TYR A 218 1.88 -14.58 5.49
N ARG A 219 2.07 -15.89 5.73
CA ARG A 219 1.26 -16.65 6.69
C ARG A 219 1.47 -16.12 8.11
N GLN A 220 2.72 -15.94 8.54
CA GLN A 220 3.05 -15.41 9.85
C GLN A 220 2.47 -14.01 10.05
N ALA A 221 2.62 -13.12 9.07
CA ALA A 221 2.04 -11.79 9.12
C ALA A 221 0.49 -11.81 9.10
N ALA A 222 -0.10 -12.71 8.33
CA ALA A 222 -1.56 -12.88 8.27
C ALA A 222 -2.15 -13.38 9.60
N GLU A 223 -1.46 -14.28 10.29
CA GLU A 223 -1.83 -14.75 11.63
C GLU A 223 -1.78 -13.63 12.67
N LEU A 224 -0.91 -12.63 12.47
CA LEU A 224 -0.89 -11.39 13.27
C LEU A 224 -1.97 -10.38 12.86
N GLY A 225 -2.79 -10.72 11.87
CA GLY A 225 -3.89 -9.88 11.40
C GLY A 225 -3.55 -8.90 10.29
N ASN A 226 -2.35 -8.94 9.71
CA ASN A 226 -1.95 -8.01 8.64
C ASN A 226 -2.77 -8.23 7.37
N PRO A 227 -3.60 -7.25 6.91
CA PRO A 227 -4.50 -7.44 5.77
C PRO A 227 -3.78 -7.52 4.42
N GLU A 228 -2.64 -6.86 4.28
CA GLU A 228 -1.82 -6.93 3.07
C GLU A 228 -1.23 -8.34 2.90
N ALA A 229 -0.73 -8.92 3.99
CA ALA A 229 -0.19 -10.29 4.00
C ALA A 229 -1.29 -11.33 3.76
N GLN A 230 -2.48 -11.16 4.34
CA GLN A 230 -3.65 -12.00 4.05
C GLN A 230 -3.98 -11.95 2.55
N CYS A 231 -4.02 -10.76 1.97
CA CYS A 231 -4.29 -10.58 0.54
C CYS A 231 -3.20 -11.23 -0.32
N ASN A 232 -1.91 -11.00 -0.03
CA ASN A 232 -0.79 -11.57 -0.80
C ASN A 232 -0.77 -13.10 -0.71
N LEU A 233 -0.98 -13.66 0.48
CA LEU A 233 -1.09 -15.11 0.65
C LEU A 233 -2.29 -15.69 -0.12
N GLY A 234 -3.42 -14.97 -0.13
CA GLY A 234 -4.59 -15.31 -0.92
C GLY A 234 -4.28 -15.38 -2.42
N VAL A 235 -3.51 -14.42 -2.94
CA VAL A 235 -3.04 -14.43 -4.33
C VAL A 235 -2.14 -15.64 -4.61
N LEU A 236 -1.23 -15.99 -3.70
CA LEU A 236 -0.38 -17.18 -3.87
C LEU A 236 -1.22 -18.46 -3.93
N TYR A 237 -2.22 -18.62 -3.05
CA TYR A 237 -3.13 -19.78 -3.10
C TYR A 237 -4.02 -19.79 -4.35
N ARG A 238 -4.49 -18.63 -4.82
CA ARG A 238 -5.32 -18.53 -6.03
C ARG A 238 -4.63 -19.09 -7.28
N TYR A 239 -3.31 -18.85 -7.39
CA TYR A 239 -2.52 -19.21 -8.59
C TYR A 239 -1.55 -20.38 -8.35
N GLY A 240 -1.52 -21.00 -7.18
CA GLY A 240 -0.61 -22.09 -6.87
C GLY A 240 0.88 -21.67 -6.90
N ARG A 241 1.19 -20.44 -6.50
CA ARG A 241 2.56 -19.91 -6.54
C ARG A 241 3.26 -20.12 -5.19
N GLY A 242 4.25 -21.00 -5.14
CA GLY A 242 4.98 -21.36 -3.92
C GLY A 242 4.17 -22.17 -2.90
N VAL A 243 2.88 -22.35 -3.14
CA VAL A 243 1.94 -23.18 -2.38
C VAL A 243 1.04 -23.92 -3.37
N PRO A 244 0.45 -25.09 -3.02
CA PRO A 244 -0.57 -25.72 -3.84
C PRO A 244 -1.77 -24.78 -4.07
N GLU A 245 -2.34 -24.79 -5.28
CA GLU A 245 -3.54 -24.01 -5.59
C GLU A 245 -4.69 -24.40 -4.66
N ASP A 246 -5.30 -23.42 -4.02
CA ASP A 246 -6.46 -23.59 -3.14
C ASP A 246 -7.35 -22.34 -3.18
N LYS A 247 -8.34 -22.36 -4.06
CA LYS A 247 -9.26 -21.23 -4.28
C LYS A 247 -10.16 -20.95 -3.08
N ALA A 248 -10.50 -21.97 -2.29
CA ALA A 248 -11.33 -21.81 -1.11
C ALA A 248 -10.54 -21.08 -0.01
N LYS A 249 -9.29 -21.49 0.19
CA LYS A 249 -8.38 -20.82 1.14
C LYS A 249 -8.04 -19.39 0.71
N ALA A 250 -7.87 -19.17 -0.60
CA ALA A 250 -7.69 -17.83 -1.14
C ALA A 250 -8.91 -16.93 -0.83
N ALA A 251 -10.12 -17.40 -1.08
CA ALA A 251 -11.35 -16.67 -0.79
C ALA A 251 -11.50 -16.33 0.71
N GLU A 252 -11.13 -17.26 1.60
CA GLU A 252 -11.13 -17.03 3.04
C GLU A 252 -10.17 -15.94 3.47
N LEU A 253 -8.93 -15.96 2.93
CA LEU A 253 -7.92 -14.94 3.22
C LEU A 253 -8.32 -13.57 2.67
N PHE A 254 -8.88 -13.51 1.47
CA PHE A 254 -9.43 -12.26 0.93
C PHE A 254 -10.61 -11.75 1.77
N ARG A 255 -11.44 -12.63 2.33
CA ARG A 255 -12.54 -12.25 3.21
C ARG A 255 -12.02 -11.59 4.49
N GLN A 256 -11.02 -12.22 5.15
CA GLN A 256 -10.40 -11.67 6.37
C GLN A 256 -9.81 -10.28 6.12
N ALA A 257 -9.12 -10.08 5.01
CA ALA A 257 -8.56 -8.78 4.67
C ALA A 257 -9.65 -7.76 4.25
N ALA A 258 -10.71 -8.21 3.55
CA ALA A 258 -11.82 -7.35 3.13
C ALA A 258 -12.68 -6.87 4.32
N GLU A 259 -12.80 -7.67 5.39
CA GLU A 259 -13.43 -7.29 6.65
C GLU A 259 -12.66 -6.18 7.39
N GLN A 260 -11.36 -6.07 7.13
CA GLN A 260 -10.50 -4.97 7.58
C GLN A 260 -10.46 -3.79 6.58
N GLU A 261 -11.42 -3.74 5.67
CA GLU A 261 -11.57 -2.68 4.66
C GLU A 261 -10.39 -2.54 3.69
N PHE A 262 -9.58 -3.61 3.49
CA PHE A 262 -8.46 -3.58 2.56
C PHE A 262 -8.97 -3.66 1.10
N PRO A 263 -8.83 -2.59 0.28
CA PRO A 263 -9.57 -2.47 -0.99
C PRO A 263 -9.13 -3.51 -2.03
N ARG A 264 -7.85 -3.87 -2.08
CA ARG A 264 -7.36 -4.92 -2.98
C ARG A 264 -7.98 -6.29 -2.67
N ALA A 265 -8.20 -6.60 -1.39
CA ALA A 265 -8.85 -7.84 -0.98
C ALA A 265 -10.35 -7.83 -1.27
N GLN A 266 -11.02 -6.68 -1.13
CA GLN A 266 -12.41 -6.51 -1.52
C GLN A 266 -12.59 -6.80 -3.03
N PHE A 267 -11.69 -6.27 -3.87
CA PHE A 267 -11.67 -6.56 -5.30
C PHE A 267 -11.48 -8.05 -5.58
N PHE A 268 -10.45 -8.71 -5.01
CA PHE A 268 -10.22 -10.13 -5.24
C PHE A 268 -11.34 -11.02 -4.72
N LEU A 269 -11.92 -10.70 -3.57
CA LEU A 269 -13.09 -11.42 -3.06
C LEU A 269 -14.31 -11.25 -3.98
N GLY A 270 -14.49 -10.05 -4.53
CA GLY A 270 -15.50 -9.76 -5.55
C GLY A 270 -15.34 -10.66 -6.78
N LEU A 271 -14.12 -10.79 -7.31
CA LEU A 271 -13.81 -11.70 -8.40
C LEU A 271 -14.12 -13.17 -8.06
N HIS A 272 -13.84 -13.58 -6.82
CA HIS A 272 -14.16 -14.95 -6.37
C HIS A 272 -15.66 -15.21 -6.34
N TYR A 273 -16.48 -14.24 -5.88
CA TYR A 273 -17.94 -14.35 -5.93
C TYR A 273 -18.50 -14.27 -7.35
N GLU A 274 -17.94 -13.43 -8.21
CA GLU A 274 -18.37 -13.30 -9.61
C GLU A 274 -18.15 -14.61 -10.40
N MET A 275 -17.00 -15.26 -10.17
CA MET A 275 -16.63 -16.50 -10.88
C MET A 275 -17.07 -17.78 -10.17
N GLY A 276 -17.57 -17.73 -8.94
CA GLY A 276 -17.80 -18.93 -8.12
C GLY A 276 -16.50 -19.69 -7.78
N SER A 277 -15.39 -18.95 -7.60
CA SER A 277 -14.06 -19.53 -7.41
C SER A 277 -13.76 -19.76 -5.94
N GLY A 278 -13.90 -21.01 -5.45
CA GLY A 278 -13.72 -21.35 -4.04
C GLY A 278 -14.86 -20.90 -3.11
N VAL A 279 -15.85 -20.24 -3.67
CA VAL A 279 -17.11 -19.80 -3.02
C VAL A 279 -18.26 -20.00 -3.99
N GLU A 280 -19.49 -20.05 -3.48
CA GLU A 280 -20.68 -20.06 -4.36
C GLU A 280 -20.77 -18.73 -5.12
N MET A 281 -21.11 -18.81 -6.41
CA MET A 281 -21.24 -17.64 -7.28
C MET A 281 -22.35 -16.70 -6.78
N ASP A 282 -22.03 -15.43 -6.58
CA ASP A 282 -22.96 -14.41 -6.12
C ASP A 282 -22.57 -13.03 -6.71
N ALA A 283 -23.13 -12.72 -7.87
CA ALA A 283 -22.86 -11.46 -8.56
C ALA A 283 -23.27 -10.21 -7.75
N ALA A 284 -24.31 -10.32 -6.91
CA ALA A 284 -24.74 -9.19 -6.09
C ALA A 284 -23.76 -8.89 -4.96
N ARG A 285 -23.16 -9.93 -4.38
CA ARG A 285 -22.05 -9.75 -3.40
C ARG A 285 -20.79 -9.23 -4.09
N ALA A 286 -20.46 -9.70 -5.28
CA ALA A 286 -19.32 -9.19 -6.06
C ALA A 286 -19.44 -7.67 -6.26
N VAL A 287 -20.58 -7.19 -6.74
CA VAL A 287 -20.85 -5.75 -6.95
C VAL A 287 -20.69 -4.94 -5.67
N LYS A 288 -21.21 -5.44 -4.53
CA LYS A 288 -21.06 -4.74 -3.25
C LYS A 288 -19.59 -4.60 -2.83
N LEU A 289 -18.78 -5.62 -3.10
CA LEU A 289 -17.36 -5.60 -2.78
C LEU A 289 -16.57 -4.68 -3.72
N TYR A 290 -16.88 -4.71 -5.01
CA TYR A 290 -16.32 -3.75 -5.97
C TYR A 290 -16.68 -2.30 -5.62
N ALA A 291 -17.93 -2.05 -5.19
CA ALA A 291 -18.37 -0.73 -4.74
C ALA A 291 -17.57 -0.26 -3.52
N LYS A 292 -17.34 -1.12 -2.52
CA LYS A 292 -16.50 -0.78 -1.37
C LYS A 292 -15.04 -0.48 -1.73
N ALA A 293 -14.47 -1.24 -2.67
CA ALA A 293 -13.14 -0.96 -3.19
C ALA A 293 -13.12 0.38 -3.98
N ALA A 294 -14.18 0.66 -4.72
CA ALA A 294 -14.33 1.91 -5.47
C ALA A 294 -14.49 3.15 -4.56
N GLU A 295 -15.19 3.02 -3.44
CA GLU A 295 -15.29 4.08 -2.41
C GLU A 295 -13.94 4.47 -1.80
N GLN A 296 -12.93 3.61 -1.94
CA GLN A 296 -11.55 3.84 -1.49
C GLN A 296 -10.61 4.16 -2.67
N ASP A 297 -11.16 4.60 -3.79
CA ASP A 297 -10.42 4.95 -5.01
C ASP A 297 -9.49 3.83 -5.53
N TYR A 298 -9.85 2.54 -5.31
CA TYR A 298 -9.08 1.42 -5.83
C TYR A 298 -9.41 1.18 -7.31
N PRO A 299 -8.48 1.44 -8.26
CA PRO A 299 -8.79 1.51 -9.69
C PRO A 299 -9.38 0.23 -10.27
N ASP A 300 -8.82 -0.95 -9.92
CA ASP A 300 -9.36 -2.25 -10.38
C ASP A 300 -10.79 -2.49 -9.90
N GLY A 301 -11.11 -2.06 -8.66
CA GLY A 301 -12.46 -2.16 -8.09
C GLY A 301 -13.45 -1.26 -8.84
N ILE A 302 -13.04 -0.02 -9.15
CA ILE A 302 -13.83 0.93 -9.92
C ILE A 302 -14.10 0.38 -11.33
N ARG A 303 -13.06 -0.11 -12.01
CA ARG A 303 -13.17 -0.71 -13.34
C ARG A 303 -14.09 -1.93 -13.32
N ALA A 304 -13.92 -2.85 -12.36
CA ALA A 304 -14.77 -4.04 -12.24
C ALA A 304 -16.24 -3.66 -12.02
N LEU A 305 -16.51 -2.63 -11.20
CA LEU A 305 -17.87 -2.11 -11.01
C LEU A 305 -18.42 -1.51 -12.32
N GLY A 306 -17.58 -0.82 -13.11
CA GLY A 306 -17.92 -0.33 -14.44
C GLY A 306 -18.34 -1.46 -15.38
N VAL A 307 -17.59 -2.57 -15.42
CA VAL A 307 -17.91 -3.77 -16.17
C VAL A 307 -19.26 -4.37 -15.74
N CYS A 308 -19.54 -4.38 -14.44
CA CYS A 308 -20.82 -4.86 -13.91
C CYS A 308 -21.98 -4.01 -14.42
N TYR A 309 -21.89 -2.69 -14.40
CA TYR A 309 -22.92 -1.80 -14.93
C TYR A 309 -23.05 -1.86 -16.46
N GLU A 310 -21.94 -2.05 -17.18
CA GLU A 310 -21.96 -2.17 -18.64
C GLU A 310 -22.71 -3.43 -19.10
N ASN A 311 -22.52 -4.55 -18.38
CA ASN A 311 -23.01 -5.87 -18.80
C ASN A 311 -24.21 -6.39 -17.98
N GLY A 312 -24.62 -5.70 -16.93
CA GLY A 312 -25.74 -6.10 -16.07
C GLY A 312 -25.38 -7.26 -15.14
N ILE A 313 -24.13 -7.34 -14.67
CA ILE A 313 -23.67 -8.39 -13.75
C ILE A 313 -24.02 -7.98 -12.32
N GLY A 314 -25.02 -8.64 -11.74
CA GLY A 314 -25.48 -8.37 -10.36
C GLY A 314 -26.17 -7.02 -10.13
N VAL A 315 -26.25 -6.17 -11.16
CA VAL A 315 -26.93 -4.86 -11.18
C VAL A 315 -27.61 -4.65 -12.52
N PRO A 316 -28.67 -3.80 -12.61
CA PRO A 316 -29.22 -3.40 -13.89
C PRO A 316 -28.17 -2.69 -14.77
N VAL A 317 -28.25 -2.92 -16.09
CA VAL A 317 -27.38 -2.23 -17.04
C VAL A 317 -27.56 -0.71 -16.93
N SER A 318 -26.44 0.00 -16.82
CA SER A 318 -26.39 1.45 -16.83
C SER A 318 -25.09 1.94 -17.50
N LEU A 319 -25.20 2.28 -18.78
CA LEU A 319 -24.04 2.72 -19.56
C LEU A 319 -23.49 4.07 -19.09
N SER A 320 -24.37 4.98 -18.62
CA SER A 320 -23.92 6.25 -18.03
C SER A 320 -23.02 6.00 -16.82
N ARG A 321 -23.44 5.10 -15.93
CA ARG A 321 -22.67 4.76 -14.75
C ARG A 321 -21.37 4.03 -15.08
N ALA A 322 -21.40 3.14 -16.09
CA ALA A 322 -20.21 2.46 -16.57
C ALA A 322 -19.17 3.45 -17.11
N ILE A 323 -19.60 4.44 -17.91
CA ILE A 323 -18.74 5.49 -18.46
C ILE A 323 -18.11 6.33 -17.34
N GLU A 324 -18.90 6.77 -16.36
CA GLU A 324 -18.39 7.52 -15.20
C GLU A 324 -17.32 6.75 -14.44
N LEU A 325 -17.57 5.46 -14.18
CA LEU A 325 -16.62 4.59 -13.46
C LEU A 325 -15.35 4.33 -14.27
N TYR A 326 -15.45 4.03 -15.56
CA TYR A 326 -14.27 3.88 -16.40
C TYR A 326 -13.47 5.17 -16.49
N GLN A 327 -14.12 6.34 -16.56
CA GLN A 327 -13.43 7.61 -16.54
C GLN A 327 -12.72 7.83 -15.22
N GLN A 328 -13.37 7.57 -14.08
CA GLN A 328 -12.77 7.68 -12.75
C GLN A 328 -11.55 6.75 -12.61
N ALA A 329 -11.68 5.49 -13.01
CA ALA A 329 -10.56 4.54 -12.96
C ALA A 329 -9.39 4.97 -13.86
N ALA A 330 -9.70 5.45 -15.08
CA ALA A 330 -8.70 5.97 -16.02
C ALA A 330 -8.00 7.23 -15.50
N ASP A 331 -8.69 8.10 -14.74
CA ASP A 331 -8.10 9.29 -14.11
C ASP A 331 -7.18 8.93 -12.93
N LEU A 332 -7.43 7.78 -12.31
CA LEU A 332 -6.56 7.17 -11.29
C LEU A 332 -5.42 6.33 -11.89
N GLY A 333 -5.27 6.31 -13.21
CA GLY A 333 -4.16 5.64 -13.91
C GLY A 333 -4.46 4.19 -14.32
N ASP A 334 -5.72 3.71 -14.26
CA ASP A 334 -6.07 2.38 -14.80
C ASP A 334 -6.11 2.43 -16.33
N THR A 335 -5.08 1.87 -16.96
CA THR A 335 -4.93 1.83 -18.41
C THR A 335 -5.97 0.94 -19.11
N ASP A 336 -6.40 -0.15 -18.45
CA ASP A 336 -7.46 -1.01 -18.94
C ASP A 336 -8.80 -0.29 -18.98
N ALA A 337 -9.10 0.53 -17.96
CA ALA A 337 -10.33 1.30 -17.94
C ALA A 337 -10.38 2.33 -19.07
N ALA A 338 -9.27 3.03 -19.34
CA ALA A 338 -9.18 3.94 -20.47
C ALA A 338 -9.36 3.18 -21.80
N TYR A 339 -8.76 2.01 -21.95
CA TYR A 339 -8.94 1.15 -23.12
C TYR A 339 -10.39 0.68 -23.27
N PHE A 340 -11.06 0.26 -22.19
CA PHE A 340 -12.47 -0.16 -22.22
C PHE A 340 -13.40 0.99 -22.60
N LEU A 341 -13.16 2.17 -22.07
CA LEU A 341 -13.92 3.36 -22.41
C LEU A 341 -13.73 3.75 -23.89
N GLY A 342 -12.48 3.67 -24.37
CA GLY A 342 -12.18 3.86 -25.79
C GLY A 342 -12.96 2.87 -26.69
N ASN A 343 -12.97 1.59 -26.33
CA ASN A 343 -13.73 0.56 -27.04
C ASN A 343 -15.25 0.79 -27.02
N LEU A 344 -15.78 1.30 -25.91
CA LEU A 344 -17.20 1.61 -25.78
C LEU A 344 -17.62 2.70 -26.77
N TYR A 345 -16.87 3.80 -26.86
CA TYR A 345 -17.10 4.89 -27.81
C TYR A 345 -16.80 4.46 -29.26
N PHE A 346 -15.76 3.66 -29.47
CA PHE A 346 -15.39 3.20 -30.79
C PHE A 346 -16.42 2.27 -31.44
N SER A 347 -16.97 1.33 -30.65
CA SER A 347 -17.84 0.26 -31.17
C SER A 347 -19.20 0.75 -31.65
N GLY A 348 -19.74 1.82 -31.08
CA GLY A 348 -21.06 2.34 -31.37
C GLY A 348 -22.22 1.38 -31.09
N LYS A 349 -21.96 0.23 -30.43
CA LYS A 349 -22.97 -0.80 -30.19
C LYS A 349 -23.86 -0.52 -29.00
N LYS A 350 -23.29 0.05 -27.94
CA LYS A 350 -23.99 0.33 -26.68
C LYS A 350 -24.26 1.84 -26.51
N VAL A 351 -23.35 2.68 -27.02
CA VAL A 351 -23.48 4.14 -27.09
C VAL A 351 -23.21 4.60 -28.52
N PRO A 352 -23.65 5.80 -28.94
CA PRO A 352 -23.30 6.33 -30.25
C PRO A 352 -21.80 6.39 -30.47
N HIS A 353 -21.34 6.18 -31.72
CA HIS A 353 -19.93 6.35 -32.06
C HIS A 353 -19.43 7.75 -31.71
N ASP A 354 -18.31 7.79 -30.99
CA ASP A 354 -17.54 9.01 -30.75
C ASP A 354 -16.06 8.68 -30.94
N TYR A 355 -15.57 8.86 -32.16
CA TYR A 355 -14.19 8.52 -32.49
C TYR A 355 -13.18 9.51 -31.89
N ASP A 356 -13.59 10.75 -31.59
CA ASP A 356 -12.73 11.73 -30.93
C ASP A 356 -12.46 11.29 -29.48
N GLN A 357 -13.51 10.94 -28.74
CA GLN A 357 -13.39 10.39 -27.39
C GLN A 357 -12.67 9.04 -27.39
N ALA A 358 -12.99 8.17 -28.35
CA ALA A 358 -12.34 6.86 -28.44
C ALA A 358 -10.82 7.02 -28.61
N LEU A 359 -10.38 7.87 -29.56
CA LEU A 359 -8.96 8.10 -29.79
C LEU A 359 -8.29 8.72 -28.55
N ALA A 360 -8.90 9.72 -27.92
CA ALA A 360 -8.36 10.33 -26.71
C ALA A 360 -8.10 9.30 -25.59
N MET A 361 -9.05 8.37 -25.39
CA MET A 361 -8.91 7.31 -24.39
C MET A 361 -7.84 6.26 -24.78
N TYR A 362 -7.78 5.90 -26.06
CA TYR A 362 -6.70 5.03 -26.55
C TYR A 362 -5.32 5.68 -26.40
N GLU A 363 -5.18 6.96 -26.71
CA GLU A 363 -3.91 7.68 -26.53
C GLU A 363 -3.50 7.77 -25.07
N LYS A 364 -4.46 8.00 -24.16
CA LYS A 364 -4.23 7.97 -22.70
C LYS A 364 -3.65 6.62 -22.27
N ALA A 365 -4.31 5.51 -22.62
CA ALA A 365 -3.82 4.17 -22.30
C ALA A 365 -2.52 3.80 -23.03
N ALA A 366 -2.36 4.26 -24.27
CA ALA A 366 -1.16 4.01 -25.08
C ALA A 366 0.09 4.70 -24.53
N ALA A 367 -0.06 5.87 -23.92
CA ALA A 367 1.04 6.61 -23.29
C ALA A 367 1.67 5.81 -22.13
N ASP A 368 0.86 5.04 -21.40
CA ASP A 368 1.28 4.15 -20.33
C ASP A 368 1.65 2.73 -20.82
N GLY A 369 1.75 2.56 -22.14
CA GLY A 369 2.27 1.35 -22.78
C GLY A 369 1.26 0.24 -23.01
N HIS A 370 -0.07 0.46 -22.87
CA HIS A 370 -1.08 -0.57 -23.10
C HIS A 370 -1.11 -1.04 -24.57
N PRO A 371 -0.72 -2.31 -24.90
CA PRO A 371 -0.53 -2.72 -26.29
C PRO A 371 -1.80 -2.65 -27.14
N GLY A 372 -2.94 -3.11 -26.62
CA GLY A 372 -4.21 -3.05 -27.33
C GLY A 372 -4.65 -1.61 -27.64
N ALA A 373 -4.39 -0.66 -26.74
CA ALA A 373 -4.70 0.75 -26.97
C ALA A 373 -3.79 1.36 -28.03
N GLN A 374 -2.50 1.03 -28.01
CA GLN A 374 -1.56 1.42 -29.07
C GLN A 374 -2.00 0.89 -30.44
N CYS A 375 -2.46 -0.38 -30.50
CA CYS A 375 -2.99 -0.96 -31.71
C CYS A 375 -4.21 -0.20 -32.23
N GLN A 376 -5.17 0.12 -31.34
CA GLN A 376 -6.39 0.84 -31.72
C GLN A 376 -6.11 2.31 -32.09
N ALA A 377 -5.20 3.00 -31.39
CA ALA A 377 -4.75 4.34 -31.77
C ALA A 377 -4.10 4.32 -33.18
N GLY A 378 -3.24 3.33 -33.44
CA GLY A 378 -2.66 3.10 -34.77
C GLY A 378 -3.74 2.90 -35.84
N TYR A 379 -4.78 2.15 -35.55
CA TYR A 379 -5.92 1.97 -36.45
C TYR A 379 -6.68 3.27 -36.71
N CYS A 380 -6.94 4.06 -35.67
CA CYS A 380 -7.59 5.35 -35.78
C CYS A 380 -6.79 6.31 -36.66
N TYR A 381 -5.49 6.44 -36.47
CA TYR A 381 -4.63 7.27 -37.31
C TYR A 381 -4.51 6.78 -38.75
N LYS A 382 -4.46 5.45 -38.97
CA LYS A 382 -4.46 4.86 -40.30
C LYS A 382 -5.72 5.21 -41.09
N ARG A 383 -6.87 5.27 -40.42
CA ARG A 383 -8.19 5.50 -41.03
C ARG A 383 -8.66 6.96 -40.99
N GLY A 384 -8.06 7.79 -40.11
CA GLY A 384 -8.54 9.15 -39.84
C GLY A 384 -9.86 9.15 -39.03
N LEU A 385 -9.94 8.30 -38.02
CA LEU A 385 -11.08 8.22 -37.10
C LEU A 385 -10.78 9.02 -35.83
N GLY A 386 -11.53 10.07 -35.56
CA GLY A 386 -11.27 11.00 -34.46
C GLY A 386 -10.02 11.88 -34.67
N CYS A 387 -9.43 11.87 -35.86
CA CYS A 387 -8.26 12.65 -36.19
C CYS A 387 -8.07 12.77 -37.69
N LYS A 388 -7.16 13.65 -38.12
CA LYS A 388 -6.66 13.61 -39.49
C LYS A 388 -5.81 12.35 -39.69
N LYS A 389 -6.02 11.68 -40.86
CA LYS A 389 -5.22 10.52 -41.23
C LYS A 389 -3.72 10.83 -41.16
N ASP A 390 -2.97 9.98 -40.42
CA ASP A 390 -1.54 10.12 -40.21
C ASP A 390 -0.89 8.72 -40.21
N VAL A 391 -0.23 8.40 -41.33
CA VAL A 391 0.34 7.08 -41.55
C VAL A 391 1.61 6.86 -40.71
N ASP A 392 2.37 7.93 -40.47
CA ASP A 392 3.63 7.83 -39.69
C ASP A 392 3.33 7.58 -38.21
N LYS A 393 2.32 8.28 -37.68
CA LYS A 393 1.82 7.98 -36.33
C LYS A 393 1.25 6.56 -36.24
N ALA A 394 0.46 6.12 -37.22
CA ALA A 394 -0.05 4.76 -37.24
C ALA A 394 1.06 3.72 -37.23
N PHE A 395 2.12 3.92 -38.05
CA PHE A 395 3.30 3.06 -38.05
C PHE A 395 3.99 3.01 -36.68
N SER A 396 4.20 4.19 -36.06
CA SER A 396 4.82 4.28 -34.73
C SER A 396 4.02 3.53 -33.67
N TYR A 397 2.70 3.69 -33.63
CA TYR A 397 1.84 3.00 -32.69
C TYR A 397 1.80 1.48 -32.91
N TYR A 398 1.70 1.01 -34.16
CA TYR A 398 1.76 -0.43 -34.44
C TYR A 398 3.10 -1.04 -34.05
N ARG A 399 4.21 -0.30 -34.22
CA ARG A 399 5.53 -0.78 -33.79
C ARG A 399 5.57 -0.95 -32.27
N GLN A 400 5.18 0.08 -31.50
CA GLN A 400 5.13 0.02 -30.03
C GLN A 400 4.25 -1.12 -29.54
N SER A 401 3.05 -1.24 -30.12
CA SER A 401 2.11 -2.31 -29.80
C SER A 401 2.67 -3.71 -30.11
N THR A 402 3.39 -3.86 -31.23
CA THR A 402 4.06 -5.10 -31.59
C THR A 402 5.17 -5.46 -30.61
N GLU A 403 5.94 -4.48 -30.14
CA GLU A 403 6.95 -4.66 -29.10
C GLU A 403 6.29 -5.11 -27.79
N GLY A 404 5.10 -4.59 -27.47
CA GLY A 404 4.26 -4.99 -26.35
C GLY A 404 3.54 -6.34 -26.51
N GLY A 405 3.69 -7.01 -27.65
CA GLY A 405 3.20 -8.38 -27.88
C GLY A 405 1.78 -8.49 -28.45
N ASP A 406 1.21 -7.41 -29.00
CA ASP A 406 -0.10 -7.45 -29.68
C ASP A 406 -0.01 -8.14 -31.05
N GLU A 407 -0.77 -9.20 -31.25
CA GLU A 407 -0.76 -9.98 -32.48
C GLU A 407 -1.38 -9.25 -33.67
N THR A 408 -2.38 -8.40 -33.40
CA THR A 408 -3.06 -7.61 -34.44
C THR A 408 -2.17 -6.48 -34.93
N ALA A 409 -1.42 -5.87 -34.02
CA ALA A 409 -0.44 -4.83 -34.37
C ALA A 409 0.70 -5.42 -35.19
N ALA A 410 1.22 -6.61 -34.81
CA ALA A 410 2.25 -7.31 -35.58
C ALA A 410 1.80 -7.57 -37.03
N TYR A 411 0.57 -8.04 -37.20
CA TYR A 411 -0.01 -8.24 -38.53
C TYR A 411 -0.13 -6.92 -39.30
N ASN A 412 -0.68 -5.87 -38.69
CA ASN A 412 -0.85 -4.58 -39.33
C ASN A 412 0.49 -3.96 -39.72
N LEU A 413 1.51 -4.08 -38.86
CA LEU A 413 2.88 -3.62 -39.16
C LEU A 413 3.50 -4.42 -40.29
N GLY A 414 3.24 -5.72 -40.38
CA GLY A 414 3.63 -6.55 -41.51
C GLY A 414 3.06 -6.03 -42.82
N CYS A 415 1.78 -5.67 -42.87
CA CYS A 415 1.14 -5.05 -44.01
C CYS A 415 1.81 -3.69 -44.40
N PHE A 416 2.27 -2.91 -43.44
CA PHE A 416 2.95 -1.65 -43.66
C PHE A 416 4.29 -1.89 -44.37
N TYR A 417 5.08 -2.87 -43.93
CA TYR A 417 6.35 -3.23 -44.58
C TYR A 417 6.15 -3.90 -45.96
N GLU A 418 5.10 -4.71 -46.13
CA GLU A 418 4.81 -5.35 -47.42
C GLU A 418 4.48 -4.34 -48.52
N HIS A 419 3.82 -3.22 -48.14
CA HIS A 419 3.35 -2.23 -49.13
C HIS A 419 4.14 -0.90 -49.08
N GLY A 420 5.17 -0.80 -48.27
CA GLY A 420 5.93 0.43 -48.09
C GLY A 420 5.12 1.59 -47.55
N VAL A 421 4.15 1.34 -46.66
CA VAL A 421 3.27 2.36 -46.11
C VAL A 421 3.90 2.96 -44.85
N GLY A 422 4.30 4.24 -44.90
CA GLY A 422 5.00 4.92 -43.81
C GLY A 422 6.41 4.39 -43.53
N CYS A 423 6.92 3.52 -44.37
CA CYS A 423 8.26 2.96 -44.30
C CYS A 423 8.73 2.48 -45.68
N THR A 424 10.01 2.13 -45.82
CA THR A 424 10.50 1.45 -47.03
C THR A 424 9.92 0.03 -47.09
N GLU A 425 9.51 -0.39 -48.29
CA GLU A 425 9.06 -1.75 -48.55
C GLU A 425 10.13 -2.77 -48.16
N ASP A 426 9.75 -3.75 -47.33
CA ASP A 426 10.62 -4.81 -46.85
C ASP A 426 9.81 -6.11 -46.66
N PRO A 427 9.72 -6.94 -47.76
CA PRO A 427 8.97 -8.21 -47.69
C PRO A 427 9.53 -9.22 -46.69
N ALA A 428 10.86 -9.17 -46.44
CA ALA A 428 11.47 -10.09 -45.47
C ALA A 428 10.98 -9.77 -44.05
N LYS A 429 10.96 -8.49 -43.70
CA LYS A 429 10.46 -8.02 -42.41
C LYS A 429 8.94 -8.19 -42.28
N ALA A 430 8.20 -8.03 -43.36
CA ALA A 430 6.78 -8.35 -43.41
C ALA A 430 6.52 -9.82 -43.06
N ALA A 431 7.26 -10.75 -43.69
CA ALA A 431 7.16 -12.18 -43.42
C ALA A 431 7.49 -12.53 -41.96
N GLU A 432 8.53 -11.93 -41.36
CA GLU A 432 8.88 -12.09 -39.95
C GLU A 432 7.73 -11.64 -39.04
N LEU A 433 7.12 -10.49 -39.32
CA LEU A 433 6.00 -9.96 -38.54
C LEU A 433 4.72 -10.78 -38.67
N TYR A 434 4.45 -11.32 -39.86
CA TYR A 434 3.33 -12.25 -40.05
C TYR A 434 3.54 -13.57 -39.30
N ALA A 435 4.79 -14.11 -39.30
CA ALA A 435 5.14 -15.27 -38.51
C ALA A 435 4.94 -14.99 -37.00
N ARG A 436 5.38 -13.81 -36.53
CA ARG A 436 5.15 -13.37 -35.13
C ARG A 436 3.67 -13.26 -34.80
N ALA A 437 2.86 -12.62 -35.64
CA ALA A 437 1.42 -12.53 -35.45
C ALA A 437 0.77 -13.91 -35.36
N GLY A 438 1.17 -14.84 -36.24
CA GLY A 438 0.69 -16.22 -36.22
C GLY A 438 1.10 -16.99 -34.96
N SER A 439 2.33 -16.82 -34.48
CA SER A 439 2.83 -17.44 -33.25
C SER A 439 2.15 -16.89 -31.98
N LEU A 440 1.70 -15.63 -32.02
CA LEU A 440 0.94 -14.99 -30.94
C LEU A 440 -0.55 -15.36 -30.94
N GLY A 441 -1.02 -16.08 -31.97
CA GLY A 441 -2.38 -16.62 -32.01
C GLY A 441 -3.28 -16.02 -33.08
N LEU A 442 -2.80 -15.15 -33.97
CA LEU A 442 -3.59 -14.60 -35.08
C LEU A 442 -3.43 -15.47 -36.36
N PRO A 443 -4.46 -16.28 -36.77
CA PRO A 443 -4.34 -17.19 -37.89
C PRO A 443 -4.05 -16.51 -39.24
N MET A 444 -4.45 -15.23 -39.38
CA MET A 444 -4.18 -14.46 -40.61
C MET A 444 -2.69 -14.20 -40.81
N GLY A 445 -1.87 -14.21 -39.75
CA GLY A 445 -0.43 -14.13 -39.86
C GLY A 445 0.14 -15.29 -40.67
N TRP A 446 -0.27 -16.51 -40.40
CA TRP A 446 0.15 -17.70 -41.15
C TRP A 446 -0.34 -17.69 -42.60
N LYS A 447 -1.58 -17.19 -42.82
CA LYS A 447 -2.15 -17.12 -44.17
C LYS A 447 -1.38 -16.20 -45.12
N ASN A 448 -0.78 -15.13 -44.62
CA ASN A 448 -0.01 -14.18 -45.46
C ASN A 448 1.44 -14.63 -45.68
N LEU A 449 1.89 -15.70 -45.03
CA LEU A 449 3.21 -16.31 -45.26
C LEU A 449 3.21 -17.37 -46.37
N GLY A 450 2.06 -17.92 -46.74
CA GLY A 450 1.91 -18.93 -47.80
C GLY A 450 1.17 -18.42 -48.99
#